data_36d46cab57c34d7e610adf58b19957ba
#
_entry.id   36d46cab57c34d7e610adf58b19957ba
#
_cell.length_a   1.000
_cell.length_b   1.000
_cell.length_c   1.000
_cell.angle_alpha   90.00
_cell.angle_beta   90.00
_cell.angle_gamma   90.00
#
_symmetry.space_group_name_H-M   'P 1'
#
loop_
_entity.id
_entity.type
_entity.pdbx_description
1 polymer ?
#
loop_
_entity_poly.entity_id
_entity_poly.type
_entity_poly.pdbx_seq_one_letter_code
_entity_poly.pdbx_strand_id
1 'polypeptide(L)'
;MSRVAKAAVGLMAATLVAKILGFGRELALASAYGASGVSDAFLVAMNIPAVIFTAIGTSLGTAFIPLYCEVNANKGEQSSNKFTNNVFNIVVIICLVLSAIGAIFTPQIVKMFAVGFEGETLSLAIYYTRVMILGLAFLGMSYIMMAYLQVKENFIIPGLMPVPYNILIITSIIISVKINPYLLPLLLLT
;
A
#
# COMPACT_ATOMS: atom_id res chain seq x y z
N MET A 1 -3.90 -16.26 -29.72
CA MET A 1 -3.11 -15.34 -28.89
C MET A 1 -2.08 -16.13 -28.11
N SER A 2 -0.82 -15.70 -28.14
CA SER A 2 0.25 -16.32 -27.32
C SER A 2 -0.07 -16.19 -25.80
N ARG A 3 0.53 -17.05 -24.97
CA ARG A 3 0.40 -16.95 -23.49
C ARG A 3 0.76 -15.56 -22.99
N VAL A 4 1.82 -14.97 -23.54
CA VAL A 4 2.28 -13.62 -23.20
C VAL A 4 1.24 -12.56 -23.54
N ALA A 5 0.61 -12.65 -24.71
CA ALA A 5 -0.43 -11.70 -25.12
C ALA A 5 -1.67 -11.77 -24.19
N LYS A 6 -2.09 -12.97 -23.77
CA LYS A 6 -3.19 -13.12 -22.80
C LYS A 6 -2.85 -12.53 -21.43
N ALA A 7 -1.63 -12.76 -20.94
CA ALA A 7 -1.16 -12.19 -19.68
C ALA A 7 -1.09 -10.67 -19.73
N ALA A 8 -0.58 -10.10 -20.84
CA ALA A 8 -0.52 -8.65 -21.04
C ALA A 8 -1.92 -8.02 -21.07
N VAL A 9 -2.86 -8.58 -21.82
CA VAL A 9 -4.25 -8.09 -21.85
C VAL A 9 -4.92 -8.19 -20.47
N GLY A 10 -4.71 -9.31 -19.76
CA GLY A 10 -5.22 -9.49 -18.42
C GLY A 10 -4.67 -8.44 -17.44
N LEU A 11 -3.36 -8.15 -17.48
CA LEU A 11 -2.74 -7.11 -16.68
C LEU A 11 -3.28 -5.71 -17.03
N MET A 12 -3.43 -5.40 -18.32
CA MET A 12 -4.00 -4.12 -18.76
C MET A 12 -5.43 -3.93 -18.25
N ALA A 13 -6.28 -4.96 -18.37
CA ALA A 13 -7.65 -4.92 -17.88
C ALA A 13 -7.69 -4.75 -16.34
N ALA A 14 -6.88 -5.52 -15.59
CA ALA A 14 -6.78 -5.41 -14.14
C ALA A 14 -6.34 -4.00 -13.70
N THR A 15 -5.32 -3.44 -14.37
CA THR A 15 -4.82 -2.09 -14.09
C THR A 15 -5.89 -1.03 -14.41
N LEU A 16 -6.65 -1.19 -15.48
CA LEU A 16 -7.72 -0.26 -15.84
C LEU A 16 -8.83 -0.25 -14.78
N VAL A 17 -9.27 -1.44 -14.34
CA VAL A 17 -10.26 -1.57 -13.26
C VAL A 17 -9.74 -0.92 -11.97
N ALA A 18 -8.49 -1.16 -11.60
CA ALA A 18 -7.88 -0.55 -10.42
C ALA A 18 -7.83 0.98 -10.51
N LYS A 19 -7.53 1.54 -11.69
CA LYS A 19 -7.52 3.00 -11.92
C LYS A 19 -8.92 3.61 -11.86
N ILE A 20 -9.93 2.96 -12.43
CA ILE A 20 -11.32 3.40 -12.35
C ILE A 20 -11.79 3.45 -10.90
N LEU A 21 -11.49 2.42 -10.11
CA LEU A 21 -11.82 2.40 -8.69
C LEU A 21 -11.03 3.45 -7.90
N GLY A 22 -9.76 3.68 -8.24
CA GLY A 22 -8.97 4.74 -7.66
C GLY A 22 -9.57 6.13 -7.91
N PHE A 23 -10.02 6.39 -9.13
CA PHE A 23 -10.75 7.61 -9.46
C PHE A 23 -12.09 7.70 -8.71
N GLY A 24 -12.84 6.60 -8.63
CA GLY A 24 -14.06 6.53 -7.82
C GLY A 24 -13.83 6.85 -6.34
N ARG A 25 -12.69 6.43 -5.79
CA ARG A 25 -12.27 6.80 -4.44
C ARG A 25 -12.08 8.30 -4.27
N GLU A 26 -11.38 8.97 -5.21
CA GLU A 26 -11.19 10.42 -5.16
C GLU A 26 -12.53 11.16 -5.26
N LEU A 27 -13.43 10.70 -6.14
CA LEU A 27 -14.78 11.26 -6.23
C LEU A 27 -15.59 11.05 -4.95
N ALA A 28 -15.49 9.87 -4.33
CA ALA A 28 -16.15 9.57 -3.06
C ALA A 28 -15.63 10.50 -1.94
N LEU A 29 -14.32 10.71 -1.85
CA LEU A 29 -13.73 11.62 -0.87
C LEU A 29 -14.18 13.06 -1.10
N ALA A 30 -14.11 13.54 -2.35
CA ALA A 30 -14.52 14.88 -2.72
C ALA A 30 -16.02 15.12 -2.48
N SER A 31 -16.88 14.13 -2.77
CA SER A 31 -18.33 14.24 -2.53
C SER A 31 -18.70 14.22 -1.05
N ALA A 32 -17.91 13.47 -0.25
CA ALA A 32 -18.17 13.28 1.18
C ALA A 32 -17.70 14.45 2.04
N TYR A 33 -16.50 14.95 1.76
CA TYR A 33 -15.81 15.94 2.62
C TYR A 33 -15.46 17.24 1.89
N GLY A 34 -15.59 17.28 0.55
CA GLY A 34 -15.23 18.45 -0.24
C GLY A 34 -13.77 18.86 -0.08
N ALA A 35 -13.50 20.15 -0.28
CA ALA A 35 -12.21 20.78 0.02
C ALA A 35 -12.19 21.17 1.51
N SER A 36 -11.86 20.23 2.38
CA SER A 36 -11.85 20.42 3.83
C SER A 36 -10.57 19.91 4.47
N GLY A 37 -10.29 20.36 5.69
CA GLY A 37 -9.15 19.86 6.48
C GLY A 37 -9.18 18.34 6.72
N VAL A 38 -10.35 17.71 6.69
CA VAL A 38 -10.48 16.24 6.76
C VAL A 38 -9.94 15.57 5.51
N SER A 39 -10.30 16.07 4.32
CA SER A 39 -9.78 15.56 3.04
C SER A 39 -8.27 15.75 2.95
N ASP A 40 -7.77 16.92 3.31
CA ASP A 40 -6.34 17.23 3.26
C ASP A 40 -5.55 16.34 4.22
N ALA A 41 -6.04 16.19 5.46
CA ALA A 41 -5.44 15.31 6.46
C ALA A 41 -5.39 13.85 5.98
N PHE A 42 -6.46 13.37 5.35
CA PHE A 42 -6.53 12.01 4.83
C PHE A 42 -5.59 11.78 3.65
N LEU A 43 -5.53 12.71 2.70
CA LEU A 43 -4.63 12.62 1.55
C LEU A 43 -3.15 12.64 1.97
N VAL A 44 -2.78 13.49 2.92
CA VAL A 44 -1.43 13.51 3.48
C VAL A 44 -1.12 12.18 4.18
N ALA A 45 -2.04 11.69 5.00
CA ALA A 45 -1.86 10.44 5.73
C ALA A 45 -1.71 9.22 4.82
N MET A 46 -2.40 9.18 3.68
CA MET A 46 -2.23 8.12 2.68
C MET A 46 -0.88 8.20 1.96
N ASN A 47 -0.43 9.42 1.64
CA ASN A 47 0.79 9.61 0.87
C ASN A 47 2.07 9.34 1.68
N ILE A 48 2.11 9.64 2.97
CA ILE A 48 3.30 9.46 3.81
C ILE A 48 3.79 8.01 3.81
N PRO A 49 2.99 6.99 4.19
CA PRO A 49 3.42 5.59 4.12
C PRO A 49 3.76 5.15 2.69
N ALA A 50 3.00 5.60 1.69
CA ALA A 50 3.22 5.25 0.30
C ALA A 50 4.57 5.75 -0.21
N VAL A 51 4.96 6.99 0.07
CA VAL A 51 6.26 7.57 -0.33
C VAL A 51 7.40 6.84 0.35
N ILE A 52 7.32 6.65 1.67
CA ILE A 52 8.35 5.93 2.43
C ILE A 52 8.54 4.52 1.87
N PHE A 53 7.44 3.83 1.59
CA PHE A 53 7.50 2.44 1.19
C PHE A 53 7.80 2.24 -0.30
N THR A 54 7.44 3.18 -1.18
CA THR A 54 7.72 3.05 -2.62
C THR A 54 9.21 2.88 -2.89
N ALA A 55 10.07 3.64 -2.21
CA ALA A 55 11.51 3.52 -2.35
C ALA A 55 12.03 2.14 -1.93
N ILE A 56 11.52 1.60 -0.82
CA ILE A 56 11.91 0.28 -0.30
C ILE A 56 11.30 -0.82 -1.17
N GLY A 57 10.02 -0.74 -1.49
CA GLY A 57 9.27 -1.76 -2.21
C GLY A 57 9.76 -1.97 -3.64
N THR A 58 10.10 -0.90 -4.36
CA THR A 58 10.68 -1.00 -5.70
C THR A 58 12.07 -1.64 -5.68
N SER A 59 12.90 -1.28 -4.70
CA SER A 59 14.23 -1.88 -4.51
C SER A 59 14.13 -3.37 -4.17
N LEU A 60 13.18 -3.75 -3.32
CA LEU A 60 12.92 -5.15 -3.00
C LEU A 60 12.50 -5.95 -4.22
N GLY A 61 11.56 -5.45 -5.02
CA GLY A 61 11.10 -6.13 -6.24
C GLY A 61 12.23 -6.33 -7.26
N THR A 62 13.04 -5.32 -7.50
CA THR A 62 14.14 -5.38 -8.45
C THR A 62 15.28 -6.31 -8.00
N ALA A 63 15.54 -6.44 -6.71
CA ALA A 63 16.56 -7.33 -6.18
C ALA A 63 16.04 -8.77 -6.00
N PHE A 64 14.79 -8.94 -5.57
CA PHE A 64 14.23 -10.25 -5.27
C PHE A 64 14.13 -11.16 -6.50
N ILE A 65 13.62 -10.61 -7.62
CA ILE A 65 13.35 -11.40 -8.83
C ILE A 65 14.62 -12.09 -9.36
N PRO A 66 15.73 -11.38 -9.64
CA PRO A 66 16.94 -12.02 -10.16
C PRO A 66 17.55 -13.02 -9.16
N LEU A 67 17.57 -12.69 -7.86
CA LEU A 67 18.09 -13.60 -6.83
C LEU A 67 17.24 -14.87 -6.71
N TYR A 68 15.92 -14.76 -6.78
CA TYR A 68 15.04 -15.93 -6.81
C TYR A 68 15.36 -16.83 -8.00
N CYS A 69 15.48 -16.26 -9.20
CA CYS A 69 15.79 -17.00 -10.42
C CYS A 69 17.15 -17.69 -10.34
N GLU A 70 18.17 -17.00 -9.80
CA GLU A 70 19.50 -17.57 -9.60
C GLU A 70 19.48 -18.75 -8.62
N VAL A 71 18.83 -18.61 -7.45
CA VAL A 71 18.71 -19.68 -6.45
C VAL A 71 17.94 -20.87 -7.04
N ASN A 72 16.87 -20.59 -7.81
CA ASN A 72 16.06 -21.62 -8.43
C ASN A 72 16.86 -22.41 -9.48
N ALA A 73 17.64 -21.72 -10.31
CA ALA A 73 18.48 -22.35 -11.33
C ALA A 73 19.60 -23.22 -10.72
N ASN A 74 20.23 -22.74 -9.62
CA ASN A 74 21.38 -23.42 -9.03
C ASN A 74 21.01 -24.48 -7.99
N LYS A 75 19.90 -24.32 -7.25
CA LYS A 75 19.56 -25.14 -6.07
C LYS A 75 18.14 -25.70 -6.09
N GLY A 76 17.37 -25.42 -7.15
CA GLY A 76 16.02 -25.91 -7.34
C GLY A 76 14.93 -25.16 -6.56
N GLU A 77 13.69 -25.52 -6.83
CA GLU A 77 12.48 -24.82 -6.34
C GLU A 77 12.36 -24.84 -4.80
N GLN A 78 12.75 -25.92 -4.14
CA GLN A 78 12.68 -26.00 -2.68
C GLN A 78 13.58 -24.95 -2.01
N SER A 79 14.77 -24.71 -2.57
CA SER A 79 15.72 -23.72 -2.06
C SER A 79 15.25 -22.30 -2.32
N SER A 80 14.66 -22.02 -3.49
CA SER A 80 14.10 -20.70 -3.81
C SER A 80 12.86 -20.38 -2.98
N ASN A 81 12.05 -21.37 -2.61
CA ASN A 81 10.93 -21.15 -1.69
C ASN A 81 11.43 -20.87 -0.25
N LYS A 82 12.48 -21.54 0.22
CA LYS A 82 13.14 -21.19 1.50
C LYS A 82 13.73 -19.80 1.49
N PHE A 83 14.37 -19.41 0.38
CA PHE A 83 14.87 -18.04 0.19
C PHE A 83 13.73 -17.02 0.27
N THR A 84 12.60 -17.27 -0.41
CA THR A 84 11.41 -16.40 -0.35
C THR A 84 10.90 -16.24 1.08
N ASN A 85 10.76 -17.33 1.84
CA ASN A 85 10.30 -17.27 3.22
C ASN A 85 11.26 -16.46 4.11
N ASN A 86 12.58 -16.62 3.92
CA ASN A 86 13.56 -15.86 4.68
C ASN A 86 13.47 -14.36 4.37
N VAL A 87 13.41 -13.99 3.08
CA VAL A 87 13.25 -12.59 2.67
C VAL A 87 11.93 -12.01 3.20
N PHE A 88 10.83 -12.77 3.11
CA PHE A 88 9.53 -12.38 3.64
C PHE A 88 9.62 -12.05 5.14
N ASN A 89 10.19 -12.95 5.94
CA ASN A 89 10.32 -12.74 7.39
C ASN A 89 11.19 -11.52 7.72
N ILE A 90 12.31 -11.33 7.01
CA ILE A 90 13.19 -10.17 7.20
C ILE A 90 12.45 -8.88 6.87
N VAL A 91 11.73 -8.83 5.75
CA VAL A 91 10.96 -7.64 5.34
C VAL A 91 9.86 -7.33 6.35
N VAL A 92 9.15 -8.35 6.85
CA VAL A 92 8.13 -8.17 7.89
C VAL A 92 8.73 -7.54 9.15
N ILE A 93 9.86 -8.06 9.62
CA ILE A 93 10.53 -7.53 10.82
C ILE A 93 10.97 -6.07 10.59
N ILE A 94 11.60 -5.78 9.44
CA ILE A 94 12.01 -4.41 9.10
C ILE A 94 10.78 -3.48 9.07
N CYS A 95 9.69 -3.89 8.42
CA CYS A 95 8.48 -3.10 8.34
C CYS A 95 7.82 -2.87 9.70
N LEU A 96 7.83 -3.87 10.60
CA LEU A 96 7.32 -3.71 11.96
C LEU A 96 8.16 -2.70 12.76
N VAL A 97 9.50 -2.76 12.64
CA VAL A 97 10.39 -1.79 13.29
C VAL A 97 10.16 -0.39 12.73
N LEU A 98 10.07 -0.25 11.41
CA LEU A 98 9.77 1.04 10.76
C LEU A 98 8.39 1.57 11.15
N SER A 99 7.37 0.71 11.26
CA SER A 99 6.04 1.07 11.75
C SER A 99 6.10 1.61 13.18
N ALA A 100 6.83 0.93 14.06
CA ALA A 100 6.95 1.36 15.45
C ALA A 100 7.67 2.72 15.56
N ILE A 101 8.79 2.90 14.86
CA ILE A 101 9.52 4.17 14.79
C ILE A 101 8.63 5.26 14.17
N GLY A 102 7.99 4.98 13.04
CA GLY A 102 7.09 5.92 12.36
C GLY A 102 5.91 6.34 13.23
N ALA A 103 5.31 5.42 14.00
CA ALA A 103 4.21 5.73 14.91
C ALA A 103 4.64 6.66 16.05
N ILE A 104 5.88 6.53 16.54
CA ILE A 104 6.45 7.42 17.59
C ILE A 104 6.72 8.81 16.99
N PHE A 105 7.35 8.87 15.83
CA PHE A 105 7.77 10.11 15.17
C PHE A 105 6.71 10.70 14.23
N THR A 106 5.46 10.18 14.24
CA THR A 106 4.38 10.66 13.36
C THR A 106 4.19 12.18 13.39
N PRO A 107 4.18 12.86 14.55
CA PRO A 107 3.98 14.31 14.55
C PRO A 107 5.06 15.08 13.80
N GLN A 108 6.32 14.65 13.88
CA GLN A 108 7.45 15.25 13.18
C GLN A 108 7.36 14.99 11.68
N ILE A 109 7.03 13.74 11.31
CA ILE A 109 6.88 13.33 9.92
C ILE A 109 5.75 14.14 9.27
N VAL A 110 4.58 14.23 9.89
CA VAL A 110 3.44 14.99 9.34
C VAL A 110 3.79 16.46 9.16
N LYS A 111 4.46 17.09 10.13
CA LYS A 111 4.88 18.50 10.00
C LYS A 111 5.88 18.72 8.86
N MET A 112 6.70 17.74 8.52
CA MET A 112 7.62 17.82 7.37
C MET A 112 6.87 17.71 6.02
N PHE A 113 5.83 16.89 5.95
CA PHE A 113 5.06 16.66 4.71
C PHE A 113 3.93 17.67 4.49
N ALA A 114 3.34 18.16 5.58
CA ALA A 114 2.19 19.06 5.58
C ALA A 114 2.53 20.39 6.26
N VAL A 115 3.48 21.11 5.68
CA VAL A 115 3.87 22.46 6.15
C VAL A 115 2.66 23.39 6.04
N GLY A 116 2.27 23.99 7.17
CA GLY A 116 1.10 24.90 7.21
C GLY A 116 -0.18 24.24 7.74
N PHE A 117 -0.18 22.95 8.06
CA PHE A 117 -1.31 22.36 8.80
C PHE A 117 -1.27 22.81 10.26
N GLU A 118 -2.41 23.33 10.76
CA GLU A 118 -2.57 23.79 12.12
C GLU A 118 -3.89 23.28 12.73
N GLY A 119 -4.02 23.39 14.04
CA GLY A 119 -5.25 23.10 14.78
C GLY A 119 -5.78 21.69 14.57
N GLU A 120 -7.05 21.60 14.18
CA GLU A 120 -7.76 20.32 14.01
C GLU A 120 -7.24 19.53 12.83
N THR A 121 -6.92 20.16 11.71
CA THR A 121 -6.38 19.50 10.51
C THR A 121 -5.06 18.81 10.80
N LEU A 122 -4.16 19.45 11.53
CA LEU A 122 -2.90 18.84 11.95
C LEU A 122 -3.13 17.63 12.87
N SER A 123 -4.04 17.77 13.81
CA SER A 123 -4.37 16.68 14.77
C SER A 123 -4.95 15.46 14.04
N LEU A 124 -5.85 15.69 13.07
CA LEU A 124 -6.41 14.63 12.23
C LEU A 124 -5.33 13.98 11.36
N ALA A 125 -4.46 14.78 10.73
CA ALA A 125 -3.37 14.25 9.89
C ALA A 125 -2.41 13.37 10.71
N ILE A 126 -2.05 13.78 11.93
CA ILE A 126 -1.23 12.96 12.83
C ILE A 126 -1.94 11.67 13.20
N TYR A 127 -3.21 11.74 13.58
CA TYR A 127 -3.99 10.55 13.93
C TYR A 127 -4.11 9.57 12.75
N TYR A 128 -4.52 10.06 11.58
CA TYR A 128 -4.67 9.23 10.37
C TYR A 128 -3.34 8.60 9.94
N THR A 129 -2.27 9.40 9.92
CA THR A 129 -0.93 8.89 9.58
C THR A 129 -0.45 7.83 10.56
N ARG A 130 -0.68 8.02 11.86
CA ARG A 130 -0.29 7.04 12.88
C ARG A 130 -1.00 5.72 12.71
N VAL A 131 -2.30 5.73 12.38
CA VAL A 131 -3.06 4.53 12.07
C VAL A 131 -2.52 3.86 10.81
N MET A 132 -2.34 4.63 9.72
CA MET A 132 -1.90 4.09 8.43
C MET A 132 -0.47 3.56 8.44
N ILE A 133 0.44 4.16 9.23
CA ILE A 133 1.83 3.66 9.39
C ILE A 133 1.88 2.26 10.00
N LEU A 134 0.92 1.89 10.85
CA LEU A 134 0.83 0.52 11.37
C LEU A 134 0.58 -0.50 10.25
N GLY A 135 -0.02 -0.08 9.15
CA GLY A 135 -0.22 -0.90 7.94
C GLY A 135 1.05 -1.18 7.11
N LEU A 136 2.21 -0.55 7.42
CA LEU A 136 3.45 -0.75 6.64
C LEU A 136 3.88 -2.21 6.54
N ALA A 137 3.65 -3.02 7.59
CA ALA A 137 3.98 -4.45 7.55
C ALA A 137 3.18 -5.18 6.47
N PHE A 138 1.89 -4.88 6.33
CA PHE A 138 1.04 -5.47 5.29
C PHE A 138 1.46 -5.00 3.88
N LEU A 139 1.89 -3.76 3.73
CA LEU A 139 2.48 -3.28 2.47
C LEU A 139 3.75 -4.07 2.12
N GLY A 140 4.65 -4.28 3.07
CA GLY A 140 5.85 -5.08 2.86
C GLY A 140 5.56 -6.51 2.42
N MET A 141 4.64 -7.18 3.10
CA MET A 141 4.17 -8.51 2.73
C MET A 141 3.62 -8.52 1.30
N SER A 142 2.79 -7.55 0.95
CA SER A 142 2.18 -7.42 -0.37
C SER A 142 3.23 -7.28 -1.48
N TYR A 143 4.26 -6.46 -1.29
CA TYR A 143 5.32 -6.28 -2.30
C TYR A 143 6.13 -7.55 -2.55
N ILE A 144 6.48 -8.32 -1.50
CA ILE A 144 7.18 -9.59 -1.68
C ILE A 144 6.28 -10.62 -2.36
N MET A 145 5.00 -10.70 -1.99
CA MET A 145 4.05 -11.60 -2.65
C MET A 145 3.84 -11.21 -4.12
N MET A 146 3.77 -9.92 -4.44
CA MET A 146 3.72 -9.44 -5.83
C MET A 146 4.96 -9.86 -6.62
N ALA A 147 6.16 -9.67 -6.08
CA ALA A 147 7.40 -10.08 -6.73
C ALA A 147 7.46 -11.60 -6.92
N TYR A 148 7.04 -12.39 -5.93
CA TYR A 148 6.94 -13.85 -6.04
C TYR A 148 5.96 -14.30 -7.12
N LEU A 149 4.77 -13.68 -7.19
CA LEU A 149 3.78 -13.97 -8.24
C LEU A 149 4.29 -13.61 -9.64
N GLN A 150 5.04 -12.50 -9.77
CA GLN A 150 5.66 -12.11 -11.03
C GLN A 150 6.70 -13.13 -11.51
N VAL A 151 7.52 -13.67 -10.61
CA VAL A 151 8.46 -14.75 -10.95
C VAL A 151 7.73 -16.01 -11.41
N LYS A 152 6.53 -16.29 -10.88
CA LYS A 152 5.66 -17.39 -11.32
C LYS A 152 4.81 -17.03 -12.56
N GLU A 153 5.17 -15.96 -13.28
CA GLU A 153 4.47 -15.45 -14.48
C GLU A 153 3.00 -15.08 -14.24
N ASN A 154 2.60 -14.87 -13.01
CA ASN A 154 1.25 -14.44 -12.66
C ASN A 154 1.23 -12.92 -12.46
N PHE A 155 0.82 -12.18 -13.48
CA PHE A 155 0.77 -10.71 -13.46
C PHE A 155 -0.65 -10.17 -13.20
N ILE A 156 -1.68 -11.01 -13.31
CA ILE A 156 -3.08 -10.58 -13.13
C ILE A 156 -3.38 -10.28 -11.68
N ILE A 157 -2.98 -11.17 -10.77
CA ILE A 157 -3.23 -10.98 -9.32
C ILE A 157 -2.57 -9.71 -8.80
N PRO A 158 -1.26 -9.45 -9.06
CA PRO A 158 -0.64 -8.17 -8.72
C PRO A 158 -1.38 -6.95 -9.28
N GLY A 159 -1.87 -7.02 -10.52
CA GLY A 159 -2.66 -5.95 -11.15
C GLY A 159 -4.01 -5.68 -10.47
N LEU A 160 -4.61 -6.69 -9.83
CA LEU A 160 -5.88 -6.58 -9.11
C LEU A 160 -5.72 -6.19 -7.64
N MET A 161 -4.53 -6.24 -7.06
CA MET A 161 -4.30 -5.90 -5.64
C MET A 161 -4.85 -4.53 -5.21
N PRO A 162 -4.78 -3.46 -6.04
CA PRO A 162 -5.37 -2.18 -5.64
C PRO A 162 -6.90 -2.19 -5.60
N VAL A 163 -7.58 -3.19 -6.18
CA VAL A 163 -9.05 -3.26 -6.23
C VAL A 163 -9.67 -3.38 -4.85
N PRO A 164 -9.37 -4.42 -4.03
CA PRO A 164 -9.91 -4.54 -2.68
C PRO A 164 -9.53 -3.34 -1.81
N TYR A 165 -8.31 -2.83 -1.94
CA TYR A 165 -7.85 -1.65 -1.21
C TYR A 165 -8.72 -0.41 -1.51
N ASN A 166 -9.00 -0.10 -2.78
CA ASN A 166 -9.86 1.02 -3.15
C ASN A 166 -11.29 0.83 -2.67
N ILE A 167 -11.83 -0.39 -2.73
CA ILE A 167 -13.17 -0.72 -2.22
C ILE A 167 -13.26 -0.47 -0.71
N LEU A 168 -12.26 -0.90 0.05
CA LEU A 168 -12.20 -0.66 1.50
C LEU A 168 -12.16 0.83 1.83
N ILE A 169 -11.37 1.62 1.09
CA ILE A 169 -11.31 3.08 1.30
C ILE A 169 -12.66 3.73 0.98
N ILE A 170 -13.29 3.39 -0.14
CA ILE A 170 -14.60 3.94 -0.51
C ILE A 170 -15.62 3.61 0.58
N THR A 171 -15.63 2.36 1.05
CA THR A 171 -16.52 1.92 2.13
C THR A 171 -16.24 2.69 3.43
N SER A 172 -14.97 2.89 3.77
CA SER A 172 -14.54 3.69 4.93
C SER A 172 -15.03 5.14 4.84
N ILE A 173 -14.91 5.76 3.67
CA ILE A 173 -15.41 7.12 3.43
C ILE A 173 -16.93 7.18 3.67
N ILE A 174 -17.71 6.26 3.10
CA ILE A 174 -19.17 6.24 3.23
C ILE A 174 -19.60 6.05 4.70
N ILE A 175 -18.91 5.19 5.43
CA ILE A 175 -19.21 4.94 6.85
C ILE A 175 -18.82 6.13 7.70
N SER A 176 -17.66 6.71 7.48
CA SER A 176 -17.12 7.81 8.29
C SER A 176 -17.97 9.09 8.20
N VAL A 177 -18.55 9.37 7.04
CA VAL A 177 -19.49 10.50 6.86
C VAL A 177 -20.72 10.37 7.76
N LYS A 178 -21.22 9.14 7.96
CA LYS A 178 -22.44 8.90 8.73
C LYS A 178 -22.22 8.84 10.24
N ILE A 179 -21.00 8.50 10.66
CA ILE A 179 -20.71 8.23 12.08
C ILE A 179 -19.71 9.24 12.63
N ASN A 180 -18.46 9.24 12.15
CA ASN A 180 -17.41 10.11 12.63
C ASN A 180 -16.19 10.09 11.68
N PRO A 181 -15.61 11.27 11.32
CA PRO A 181 -14.41 11.33 10.48
C PRO A 181 -13.22 10.52 11.01
N TYR A 182 -13.09 10.36 12.33
CA TYR A 182 -12.01 9.56 12.94
C TYR A 182 -12.02 8.08 12.55
N LEU A 183 -13.14 7.55 12.04
CA LEU A 183 -13.24 6.17 11.54
C LEU A 183 -12.62 5.98 10.15
N LEU A 184 -12.31 7.07 9.45
CA LEU A 184 -11.84 7.04 8.07
C LEU A 184 -10.60 6.16 7.85
N PRO A 185 -9.54 6.20 8.70
CA PRO A 185 -8.37 5.33 8.52
C PRO A 185 -8.52 3.94 9.15
N LEU A 186 -9.47 3.72 10.06
CA LEU A 186 -9.53 2.48 10.85
C LEU A 186 -9.88 1.25 10.02
N LEU A 187 -10.77 1.39 9.05
CA LEU A 187 -11.16 0.30 8.14
C LEU A 187 -10.04 -0.09 7.15
N LEU A 188 -8.92 0.63 7.12
CA LEU A 188 -7.77 0.30 6.29
C LEU A 188 -6.79 -0.67 6.99
N LEU A 189 -7.01 -0.92 8.28
CA LEU A 189 -6.21 -1.88 9.06
C LEU A 189 -6.84 -3.27 9.13
N THR A 190 -8.11 -3.42 8.72
CA THR A 190 -8.83 -4.70 8.65
C THR A 190 -8.75 -5.31 7.27
#